data_2ea0749f5b99946c0b1c0fec86d54f58
#
_entry.id   2ea0749f5b99946c0b1c0fec86d54f58
#
_cell.length_a   1.000
_cell.length_b   1.000
_cell.length_c   1.000
_cell.angle_alpha   90.00
_cell.angle_beta   90.00
_cell.angle_gamma   90.00
#
_symmetry.space_group_name_H-M   'P 1'
#
loop_
_entity.id
_entity.type
_entity.pdbx_description
1 polymer ?
#
loop_
_entity_poly.entity_id
_entity_poly.type
_entity_poly.pdbx_seq_one_letter_code
_entity_poly.pdbx_strand_id
1 'polypeptide(L)'
;MKLSIETPPNTNIFKQGIIKSLNENKQLIFSKKLTICHSSIKNSINNNSPLKEEYSEFPLMEITDIKDIIDIPNTEGKLTGLICFFDKRTLFIETINDYLKDKEYIPLTASIYFPLTREKYIMNCKSEFIKDEKIINKYWSSLNEEEKLQYETVDKDSIKPDNDKNEKDDLVKYFAQEQKLPSKNFSLLMLIPIKVWHTIFPMPQVIAHINKKKFESLLKPHKMPKKFLMNYDKEKNEWNSVQLN
;
A
#
# COMPACT_ATOMS: atom_id res chain seq x y z
N MET A 1 -9.49 36.34 9.07
CA MET A 1 -8.02 36.25 9.09
C MET A 1 -7.65 34.86 8.55
N LYS A 2 -7.23 34.77 7.27
CA LYS A 2 -6.78 33.51 6.65
C LYS A 2 -5.32 33.31 7.08
N LEU A 3 -5.07 32.36 7.98
CA LEU A 3 -3.73 31.87 8.23
C LEU A 3 -3.36 31.00 7.02
N SER A 4 -2.70 31.61 6.03
CA SER A 4 -1.93 30.87 5.05
C SER A 4 -0.72 30.31 5.81
N ILE A 5 -0.73 29.03 6.10
CA ILE A 5 0.48 28.33 6.51
C ILE A 5 1.33 28.26 5.24
N GLU A 6 2.25 29.19 5.11
CA GLU A 6 3.30 29.11 4.09
C GLU A 6 4.19 27.92 4.43
N THR A 7 3.93 26.80 3.77
CA THR A 7 4.85 25.68 3.76
C THR A 7 6.10 26.07 2.98
N PRO A 8 7.30 25.79 3.48
CA PRO A 8 8.54 26.09 2.76
C PRO A 8 8.51 25.46 1.37
N PRO A 9 8.97 26.17 0.32
CA PRO A 9 8.74 25.85 -1.09
C PRO A 9 9.33 24.54 -1.59
N ASN A 10 10.06 23.77 -0.77
CA ASN A 10 10.75 22.53 -1.16
C ASN A 10 10.28 21.26 -0.40
N THR A 11 9.12 21.30 0.23
CA THR A 11 8.72 20.24 1.13
C THR A 11 7.76 19.27 0.45
N ASN A 12 8.07 17.98 0.43
CA ASN A 12 7.13 16.94 0.01
C ASN A 12 6.05 16.76 1.09
N ILE A 13 4.98 17.55 0.98
CA ILE A 13 3.87 17.62 1.95
C ILE A 13 3.24 16.23 2.14
N PHE A 14 3.10 15.47 1.05
CA PHE A 14 2.57 14.11 1.10
C PHE A 14 3.47 13.18 1.92
N LYS A 15 4.78 13.17 1.65
CA LYS A 15 5.75 12.33 2.36
C LYS A 15 5.75 12.61 3.85
N GLN A 16 5.79 13.88 4.22
CA GLN A 16 5.75 14.27 5.63
C GLN A 16 4.46 13.86 6.32
N GLY A 17 3.32 14.06 5.67
CA GLY A 17 2.01 13.68 6.20
C GLY A 17 1.90 12.18 6.44
N ILE A 18 2.24 11.35 5.44
CA ILE A 18 2.11 9.90 5.56
C ILE A 18 3.11 9.31 6.56
N ILE A 19 4.36 9.80 6.61
CA ILE A 19 5.36 9.36 7.61
C ILE A 19 4.89 9.71 9.02
N LYS A 20 4.36 10.91 9.22
CA LYS A 20 3.79 11.32 10.52
C LYS A 20 2.68 10.36 10.94
N SER A 21 1.70 10.12 10.05
CA SER A 21 0.56 9.25 10.34
C SER A 21 1.00 7.81 10.62
N LEU A 22 1.99 7.27 9.88
CA LEU A 22 2.57 5.95 10.14
C LEU A 22 3.23 5.89 11.52
N ASN A 23 4.00 6.91 11.89
CA ASN A 23 4.69 6.95 13.18
C ASN A 23 3.70 7.05 14.36
N GLU A 24 2.67 7.88 14.25
CA GLU A 24 1.64 8.05 15.28
C GLU A 24 0.76 6.80 15.43
N ASN A 25 0.64 5.98 14.40
CA ASN A 25 -0.15 4.75 14.40
C ASN A 25 0.70 3.47 14.52
N LYS A 26 2.02 3.55 14.71
CA LYS A 26 2.95 2.40 14.66
C LYS A 26 2.64 1.25 15.61
N GLN A 27 1.90 1.52 16.69
CA GLN A 27 1.50 0.51 17.68
C GLN A 27 0.34 -0.38 17.20
N LEU A 28 -0.34 0.00 16.11
CA LEU A 28 -1.45 -0.75 15.56
C LEU A 28 -0.95 -1.71 14.49
N ILE A 29 -1.30 -2.98 14.62
CA ILE A 29 -0.92 -4.05 13.67
C ILE A 29 -1.31 -3.69 12.22
N PHE A 30 -2.45 -3.02 12.04
CA PHE A 30 -2.98 -2.67 10.73
C PHE A 30 -2.57 -1.27 10.23
N SER A 31 -1.68 -0.56 10.93
CA SER A 31 -1.33 0.83 10.60
C SER A 31 -0.62 1.00 9.27
N LYS A 32 -0.07 -0.08 8.71
CA LYS A 32 0.63 -0.08 7.42
C LYS A 32 -0.17 -0.72 6.29
N LYS A 33 -1.39 -1.21 6.58
CA LYS A 33 -2.22 -1.92 5.58
C LYS A 33 -2.74 -0.95 4.53
N LEU A 34 -2.37 -1.22 3.30
CA LEU A 34 -2.74 -0.48 2.11
C LEU A 34 -3.66 -1.34 1.26
N THR A 35 -4.82 -0.82 0.89
CA THR A 35 -5.69 -1.44 -0.10
C THR A 35 -5.35 -0.85 -1.46
N ILE A 36 -5.01 -1.70 -2.42
CA ILE A 36 -4.68 -1.31 -3.80
C ILE A 36 -5.77 -1.82 -4.73
N CYS A 37 -6.16 -1.00 -5.69
CA CYS A 37 -7.23 -1.29 -6.62
C CYS A 37 -6.83 -0.86 -8.04
N HIS A 38 -7.19 -1.67 -9.03
CA HIS A 38 -7.16 -1.29 -10.43
C HIS A 38 -8.58 -1.20 -10.98
N SER A 39 -9.00 -0.01 -11.38
CA SER A 39 -10.37 0.26 -11.82
C SER A 39 -10.62 0.07 -13.33
N SER A 40 -9.56 -0.15 -14.13
CA SER A 40 -9.64 -0.09 -15.60
C SER A 40 -9.40 -1.43 -16.29
N ILE A 41 -9.29 -2.54 -15.58
CA ILE A 41 -9.20 -3.85 -16.23
C ILE A 41 -10.59 -4.24 -16.74
N LYS A 42 -11.03 -3.55 -17.77
CA LYS A 42 -12.05 -4.09 -18.66
C LYS A 42 -11.39 -5.17 -19.49
N ASN A 43 -11.59 -6.43 -19.11
CA ASN A 43 -11.56 -7.59 -20.00
C ASN A 43 -10.43 -7.68 -21.02
N SER A 44 -9.23 -7.98 -20.59
CA SER A 44 -8.29 -8.72 -21.43
C SER A 44 -8.18 -10.21 -21.01
N ILE A 45 -9.10 -10.68 -20.16
CA ILE A 45 -9.18 -12.09 -19.83
C ILE A 45 -9.84 -12.78 -21.02
N ASN A 46 -9.07 -13.58 -21.75
CA ASN A 46 -9.52 -14.38 -22.89
C ASN A 46 -10.89 -15.01 -22.66
N ASN A 47 -11.81 -14.78 -23.57
CA ASN A 47 -13.23 -15.14 -23.57
C ASN A 47 -13.55 -16.65 -23.55
N ASN A 48 -12.64 -17.51 -23.10
CA ASN A 48 -12.79 -18.97 -23.21
C ASN A 48 -13.09 -19.70 -21.89
N SER A 49 -13.40 -18.98 -20.80
CA SER A 49 -13.80 -19.62 -19.55
C SER A 49 -15.08 -19.00 -19.01
N PRO A 50 -16.17 -19.77 -18.84
CA PRO A 50 -17.46 -19.26 -18.34
C PRO A 50 -17.43 -18.68 -16.93
N LEU A 51 -16.42 -19.03 -16.13
CA LEU A 51 -16.22 -18.49 -14.78
C LEU A 51 -15.56 -17.09 -14.78
N LYS A 52 -15.01 -16.63 -15.92
CA LYS A 52 -14.28 -15.37 -16.02
C LYS A 52 -15.18 -14.18 -16.40
N GLU A 53 -16.36 -14.42 -16.96
CA GLU A 53 -17.30 -13.35 -17.28
C GLU A 53 -17.97 -12.73 -16.04
N GLU A 54 -18.22 -13.52 -15.00
CA GLU A 54 -18.87 -13.05 -13.76
C GLU A 54 -17.99 -12.12 -12.91
N TYR A 55 -16.65 -12.26 -12.99
CA TYR A 55 -15.69 -11.45 -12.19
C TYR A 55 -15.20 -10.18 -12.92
N SER A 56 -15.60 -9.98 -14.18
CA SER A 56 -15.10 -8.87 -15.01
C SER A 56 -15.65 -7.50 -14.61
N GLU A 57 -16.67 -7.43 -13.79
CA GLU A 57 -17.30 -6.18 -13.32
C GLU A 57 -16.71 -5.64 -12.01
N PHE A 58 -15.97 -6.46 -11.26
CA PHE A 58 -15.41 -6.04 -9.98
C PHE A 58 -13.99 -5.51 -10.15
N PRO A 59 -13.65 -4.39 -9.48
CA PRO A 59 -12.29 -3.90 -9.46
C PRO A 59 -11.39 -4.95 -8.78
N LEU A 60 -10.28 -5.28 -9.43
CA LEU A 60 -9.28 -6.15 -8.81
C LEU A 60 -8.61 -5.43 -7.64
N MET A 61 -8.69 -6.03 -6.46
CA MET A 61 -8.17 -5.44 -5.21
C MET A 61 -7.19 -6.38 -4.52
N GLU A 62 -6.19 -5.78 -3.88
CA GLU A 62 -5.20 -6.48 -3.05
C GLU A 62 -4.92 -5.67 -1.79
N ILE A 63 -4.62 -6.36 -0.68
CA ILE A 63 -4.24 -5.74 0.58
C ILE A 63 -2.79 -6.11 0.87
N THR A 64 -1.96 -5.11 1.04
CA THR A 64 -0.53 -5.28 1.34
C THR A 64 -0.06 -4.30 2.41
N ASP A 65 1.18 -4.45 2.84
CA ASP A 65 1.82 -3.51 3.77
C ASP A 65 2.73 -2.54 3.04
N ILE A 66 2.75 -1.28 3.49
CA ILE A 66 3.83 -0.36 3.14
C ILE A 66 5.08 -0.84 3.90
N LYS A 67 6.08 -1.32 3.18
CA LYS A 67 7.33 -1.81 3.75
C LYS A 67 8.40 -0.73 3.85
N ASP A 68 8.42 0.20 2.90
CA ASP A 68 9.34 1.32 2.91
C ASP A 68 8.78 2.53 2.15
N ILE A 69 9.35 3.70 2.44
CA ILE A 69 9.03 4.97 1.77
C ILE A 69 10.35 5.58 1.28
N ILE A 70 10.52 5.62 -0.02
CA ILE A 70 11.75 6.07 -0.66
C ILE A 70 11.55 7.35 -1.48
N ASP A 71 12.60 8.12 -1.63
CA ASP A 71 12.61 9.23 -2.58
C ASP A 71 12.89 8.71 -3.98
N ILE A 72 12.14 9.21 -4.96
CA ILE A 72 12.36 8.87 -6.36
C ILE A 72 13.61 9.61 -6.85
N PRO A 73 14.58 8.91 -7.45
CA PRO A 73 15.77 9.54 -8.01
C PRO A 73 15.44 10.66 -8.99
N ASN A 74 16.29 11.67 -9.05
CA ASN A 74 16.17 12.83 -9.96
C ASN A 74 14.93 13.73 -9.74
N THR A 75 14.26 13.60 -8.59
CA THR A 75 13.12 14.46 -8.24
C THR A 75 13.44 15.40 -7.07
N GLU A 76 14.68 15.50 -6.63
CA GLU A 76 15.12 16.30 -5.48
C GLU A 76 14.31 15.99 -4.20
N GLY A 77 13.88 14.72 -4.03
CA GLY A 77 13.03 14.28 -2.91
C GLY A 77 11.57 14.74 -2.97
N LYS A 78 11.14 15.34 -4.08
CA LYS A 78 9.76 15.85 -4.24
C LYS A 78 8.77 14.74 -4.57
N LEU A 79 9.19 13.67 -5.25
CA LEU A 79 8.38 12.46 -5.43
C LEU A 79 8.82 11.35 -4.47
N THR A 80 7.84 10.58 -4.07
CA THR A 80 8.00 9.50 -3.09
C THR A 80 7.42 8.22 -3.65
N GLY A 81 8.14 7.12 -3.51
CA GLY A 81 7.67 5.77 -3.80
C GLY A 81 7.32 5.03 -2.51
N LEU A 82 6.19 4.35 -2.51
CA LEU A 82 5.79 3.41 -1.47
C LEU A 82 6.14 2.01 -1.94
N ILE A 83 7.01 1.32 -1.20
CA ILE A 83 7.42 -0.05 -1.53
C ILE A 83 6.49 -1.04 -0.86
N CYS A 84 5.93 -1.94 -1.66
CA CYS A 84 5.06 -3.02 -1.22
C CYS A 84 5.58 -4.36 -1.72
N PHE A 85 5.39 -5.42 -0.92
CA PHE A 85 5.79 -6.78 -1.26
C PHE A 85 4.59 -7.58 -1.73
N PHE A 86 4.80 -8.41 -2.75
CA PHE A 86 3.76 -9.24 -3.33
C PHE A 86 4.25 -10.63 -3.67
N ASP A 87 3.33 -11.55 -3.65
CA ASP A 87 3.51 -12.87 -4.23
C ASP A 87 3.09 -12.83 -5.70
N LYS A 88 4.00 -13.22 -6.60
CA LYS A 88 3.73 -13.25 -8.06
C LYS A 88 2.61 -14.19 -8.45
N ARG A 89 2.25 -15.14 -7.58
CA ARG A 89 1.17 -16.12 -7.81
C ARG A 89 -0.22 -15.56 -7.54
N THR A 90 -0.33 -14.35 -6.98
CA THR A 90 -1.65 -13.75 -6.77
C THR A 90 -2.25 -13.30 -8.09
N LEU A 91 -3.56 -13.50 -8.24
CA LEU A 91 -4.30 -13.07 -9.43
C LEU A 91 -4.09 -11.57 -9.71
N PHE A 92 -3.97 -10.77 -8.65
CA PHE A 92 -3.68 -9.34 -8.76
C PHE A 92 -2.37 -9.09 -9.51
N ILE A 93 -1.28 -9.74 -9.11
CA ILE A 93 0.03 -9.54 -9.73
C ILE A 93 0.10 -10.15 -11.12
N GLU A 94 -0.50 -11.31 -11.35
CA GLU A 94 -0.58 -11.91 -12.69
C GLU A 94 -1.27 -10.95 -13.66
N THR A 95 -2.42 -10.40 -13.28
CA THR A 95 -3.18 -9.47 -14.12
C THR A 95 -2.41 -8.17 -14.36
N ILE A 96 -1.72 -7.64 -13.35
CA ILE A 96 -0.87 -6.45 -13.47
C ILE A 96 0.29 -6.70 -14.42
N ASN A 97 0.96 -7.84 -14.32
CA ASN A 97 2.05 -8.22 -15.21
C ASN A 97 1.60 -8.31 -16.68
N ASP A 98 0.43 -8.86 -16.94
CA ASP A 98 -0.13 -8.93 -18.29
C ASP A 98 -0.42 -7.54 -18.85
N TYR A 99 -0.92 -6.64 -18.02
CA TYR A 99 -1.17 -5.26 -18.43
C TYR A 99 0.11 -4.47 -18.71
N LEU A 100 1.22 -4.78 -17.98
CA LEU A 100 2.52 -4.11 -18.14
C LEU A 100 3.31 -4.54 -19.37
N LYS A 101 2.94 -5.64 -20.03
CA LYS A 101 3.68 -6.10 -21.23
C LYS A 101 3.86 -5.02 -22.27
N ASP A 102 2.85 -4.14 -22.40
CA ASP A 102 2.80 -3.09 -23.41
C ASP A 102 2.88 -1.67 -22.82
N LYS A 103 3.14 -1.51 -21.53
CA LYS A 103 3.09 -0.22 -20.84
C LYS A 103 4.24 -0.05 -19.84
N GLU A 104 4.73 1.17 -19.75
CA GLU A 104 5.80 1.56 -18.84
C GLU A 104 5.37 1.54 -17.36
N TYR A 105 4.10 1.88 -17.11
CA TYR A 105 3.54 1.91 -15.75
C TYR A 105 2.04 1.57 -15.76
N ILE A 106 1.53 1.20 -14.58
CA ILE A 106 0.10 0.95 -14.38
C ILE A 106 -0.48 2.04 -13.49
N PRO A 107 -1.63 2.62 -13.84
CA PRO A 107 -2.38 3.46 -12.94
C PRO A 107 -3.09 2.60 -11.88
N LEU A 108 -2.70 2.73 -10.63
CA LEU A 108 -3.34 2.09 -9.48
C LEU A 108 -3.92 3.13 -8.54
N THR A 109 -5.02 2.79 -7.88
CA THR A 109 -5.53 3.54 -6.75
C THR A 109 -5.19 2.82 -5.47
N ALA A 110 -4.54 3.52 -4.54
CA ALA A 110 -4.19 2.98 -3.24
C ALA A 110 -4.93 3.76 -2.14
N SER A 111 -5.34 3.07 -1.07
CA SER A 111 -6.04 3.69 0.06
C SER A 111 -5.50 3.15 1.37
N ILE A 112 -5.25 4.07 2.32
CA ILE A 112 -4.85 3.74 3.68
C ILE A 112 -5.63 4.59 4.68
N TYR A 113 -6.00 3.98 5.81
CA TYR A 113 -6.65 4.66 6.92
C TYR A 113 -5.83 4.51 8.20
N PHE A 114 -5.61 5.62 8.88
CA PHE A 114 -4.89 5.72 10.13
C PHE A 114 -5.87 5.97 11.30
N PRO A 115 -6.20 4.93 12.10
CA PRO A 115 -7.27 5.03 13.09
C PRO A 115 -7.00 6.01 14.22
N LEU A 116 -5.75 6.11 14.71
CA LEU A 116 -5.42 7.00 15.84
C LEU A 116 -5.44 8.48 15.43
N THR A 117 -4.89 8.79 14.27
CA THR A 117 -4.91 10.17 13.72
C THR A 117 -6.20 10.49 13.00
N ARG A 118 -7.03 9.45 12.72
CA ARG A 118 -8.29 9.56 11.98
C ARG A 118 -8.11 10.17 10.59
N GLU A 119 -7.05 9.78 9.94
CA GLU A 119 -6.69 10.26 8.62
C GLU A 119 -6.87 9.16 7.58
N LYS A 120 -7.38 9.54 6.41
CA LYS A 120 -7.49 8.67 5.25
C LYS A 120 -6.78 9.30 4.07
N TYR A 121 -5.94 8.52 3.43
CA TYR A 121 -5.32 8.87 2.16
C TYR A 121 -5.89 7.97 1.06
N ILE A 122 -6.33 8.57 -0.04
CA ILE A 122 -6.65 7.88 -1.28
C ILE A 122 -5.70 8.45 -2.34
N MET A 123 -4.95 7.58 -2.99
CA MET A 123 -3.83 7.97 -3.84
C MET A 123 -4.00 7.39 -5.23
N ASN A 124 -3.96 8.22 -6.28
CA ASN A 124 -3.74 7.74 -7.63
C ASN A 124 -2.23 7.65 -7.85
N CYS A 125 -1.77 6.46 -8.15
CA CYS A 125 -0.36 6.14 -8.27
C CYS A 125 -0.01 5.72 -9.69
N LYS A 126 1.19 6.10 -10.14
CA LYS A 126 1.94 5.31 -11.11
C LYS A 126 2.57 4.15 -10.36
N SER A 127 2.60 2.98 -10.98
CA SER A 127 3.20 1.82 -10.34
C SER A 127 4.08 1.06 -11.31
N GLU A 128 5.17 0.55 -10.78
CA GLU A 128 6.15 -0.22 -11.53
C GLU A 128 6.76 -1.32 -10.67
N PHE A 129 7.12 -2.44 -11.27
CA PHE A 129 7.89 -3.48 -10.59
C PHE A 129 9.36 -3.09 -10.52
N ILE A 130 9.95 -3.24 -9.34
CA ILE A 130 11.39 -3.10 -9.16
C ILE A 130 12.07 -4.34 -9.73
N LYS A 131 12.94 -4.12 -10.73
CA LYS A 131 13.68 -5.18 -11.41
C LYS A 131 15.15 -5.25 -10.99
N ASP A 132 15.65 -4.25 -10.24
CA ASP A 132 17.02 -4.22 -9.76
C ASP A 132 17.24 -5.32 -8.69
N GLU A 133 18.05 -6.32 -9.05
CA GLU A 133 18.35 -7.46 -8.19
C GLU A 133 18.99 -7.04 -6.85
N LYS A 134 19.80 -5.98 -6.82
CA LYS A 134 20.41 -5.50 -5.58
C LYS A 134 19.35 -4.98 -4.62
N ILE A 135 18.36 -4.26 -5.15
CA ILE A 135 17.25 -3.76 -4.36
C ILE A 135 16.37 -4.91 -3.88
N ILE A 136 16.06 -5.86 -4.77
CA ILE A 136 15.27 -7.05 -4.42
C ILE A 136 15.98 -7.85 -3.33
N ASN A 137 17.27 -8.12 -3.48
CA ASN A 137 18.08 -8.84 -2.49
C ASN A 137 18.14 -8.12 -1.15
N LYS A 138 18.25 -6.78 -1.15
CA LYS A 138 18.22 -5.98 0.08
C LYS A 138 16.93 -6.19 0.85
N TYR A 139 15.77 -6.10 0.18
CA TYR A 139 14.48 -6.27 0.86
C TYR A 139 14.22 -7.72 1.24
N TRP A 140 14.61 -8.69 0.41
CA TRP A 140 14.53 -10.11 0.74
C TRP A 140 15.33 -10.44 2.01
N SER A 141 16.54 -9.93 2.13
CA SER A 141 17.40 -10.13 3.30
C SER A 141 16.84 -9.48 4.57
N SER A 142 15.95 -8.50 4.46
CA SER A 142 15.30 -7.86 5.60
C SER A 142 14.08 -8.62 6.14
N LEU A 143 13.59 -9.61 5.40
CA LEU A 143 12.48 -10.47 5.83
C LEU A 143 12.97 -11.50 6.85
N ASN A 144 12.14 -11.77 7.84
CA ASN A 144 12.34 -12.92 8.73
C ASN A 144 11.95 -14.23 8.00
N GLU A 145 12.27 -15.37 8.62
CA GLU A 145 12.04 -16.68 8.00
C GLU A 145 10.55 -16.97 7.75
N GLU A 146 9.66 -16.59 8.67
CA GLU A 146 8.21 -16.77 8.50
C GLU A 146 7.65 -15.94 7.33
N GLU A 147 8.15 -14.71 7.17
CA GLU A 147 7.77 -13.85 6.04
C GLU A 147 8.28 -14.43 4.72
N LYS A 148 9.47 -15.02 4.69
CA LYS A 148 10.03 -15.65 3.48
C LYS A 148 9.24 -16.89 3.06
N LEU A 149 8.80 -17.70 4.01
CA LEU A 149 8.00 -18.90 3.74
C LEU A 149 6.73 -18.62 2.95
N GLN A 150 6.16 -17.41 3.06
CA GLN A 150 4.96 -17.03 2.29
C GLN A 150 5.20 -17.05 0.78
N TYR A 151 6.44 -16.84 0.34
CA TYR A 151 6.83 -16.78 -1.07
C TYR A 151 7.41 -18.10 -1.58
N GLU A 152 7.69 -19.05 -0.70
CA GLU A 152 8.23 -20.34 -1.10
C GLU A 152 7.14 -21.26 -1.65
N THR A 153 7.46 -21.98 -2.70
CA THR A 153 6.65 -23.10 -3.17
C THR A 153 7.12 -24.32 -2.40
N VAL A 154 6.31 -24.81 -1.48
CA VAL A 154 6.51 -26.15 -0.98
C VAL A 154 6.10 -27.09 -2.10
N ASP A 155 7.08 -27.62 -2.81
CA ASP A 155 6.85 -28.67 -3.78
C ASP A 155 6.43 -29.92 -2.98
N LYS A 156 5.13 -30.21 -2.97
CA LYS A 156 4.59 -31.36 -2.21
C LYS A 156 5.22 -32.67 -2.62
N ASP A 157 5.78 -32.73 -3.84
CA ASP A 157 6.44 -33.90 -4.37
C ASP A 157 7.89 -34.07 -3.87
N SER A 158 8.49 -33.01 -3.28
CA SER A 158 9.83 -33.09 -2.68
C SER A 158 9.81 -33.55 -1.21
N ILE A 159 8.63 -33.56 -0.58
CA ILE A 159 8.44 -34.12 0.76
C ILE A 159 8.19 -35.62 0.62
N LYS A 160 9.24 -36.43 0.53
CA LYS A 160 9.12 -37.85 0.76
C LYS A 160 8.78 -38.03 2.24
N PRO A 161 7.68 -38.75 2.58
CA PRO A 161 7.38 -39.04 3.96
C PRO A 161 8.36 -40.11 4.44
N ASP A 162 9.50 -39.72 4.96
CA ASP A 162 10.30 -40.59 5.78
C ASP A 162 9.71 -40.61 7.18
N ASN A 163 9.40 -41.81 7.67
CA ASN A 163 8.59 -42.09 8.87
C ASN A 163 9.28 -41.73 10.20
N ASP A 164 10.21 -40.79 10.25
CA ASP A 164 10.92 -40.45 11.48
C ASP A 164 10.67 -38.98 11.95
N LYS A 165 10.54 -38.88 13.27
CA LYS A 165 10.06 -37.75 14.06
C LYS A 165 10.85 -36.42 13.95
N ASN A 166 11.76 -36.24 13.02
CA ASN A 166 12.61 -35.05 12.85
C ASN A 166 12.25 -34.19 11.65
N GLU A 167 11.09 -34.42 10.99
CA GLU A 167 10.68 -33.72 9.77
C GLU A 167 10.67 -32.18 9.89
N LYS A 168 10.29 -31.65 11.07
CA LYS A 168 10.26 -30.18 11.26
C LYS A 168 11.65 -29.54 11.26
N ASP A 169 12.62 -30.21 11.89
CA ASP A 169 13.99 -29.67 12.01
C ASP A 169 14.75 -29.77 10.68
N ASP A 170 14.47 -30.77 9.87
CA ASP A 170 15.12 -30.93 8.56
C ASP A 170 14.50 -30.01 7.51
N LEU A 171 13.19 -29.76 7.57
CA LEU A 171 12.54 -28.73 6.75
C LEU A 171 13.09 -27.33 7.09
N VAL A 172 13.24 -27.02 8.37
CA VAL A 172 13.81 -25.71 8.79
C VAL A 172 15.27 -25.58 8.33
N LYS A 173 16.08 -26.64 8.39
CA LYS A 173 17.47 -26.63 7.89
C LYS A 173 17.55 -26.52 6.38
N TYR A 174 16.69 -27.24 5.65
CA TYR A 174 16.61 -27.16 4.18
C TYR A 174 16.25 -25.74 3.75
N PHE A 175 15.23 -25.15 4.34
CA PHE A 175 14.84 -23.77 4.08
C PHE A 175 15.93 -22.76 4.47
N ALA A 176 16.64 -22.95 5.57
CA ALA A 176 17.71 -22.04 6.00
C ALA A 176 18.93 -22.04 5.06
N GLN A 177 19.18 -23.12 4.32
CA GLN A 177 20.29 -23.18 3.36
C GLN A 177 19.96 -22.55 2.00
N GLU A 178 18.72 -22.67 1.52
CA GLU A 178 18.31 -22.11 0.22
C GLU A 178 17.87 -20.65 0.26
N GLN A 179 17.58 -20.09 1.44
CA GLN A 179 17.00 -18.75 1.60
C GLN A 179 17.95 -17.58 1.34
N LYS A 180 19.16 -17.80 0.85
CA LYS A 180 20.12 -16.71 0.54
C LYS A 180 19.67 -15.85 -0.64
N LEU A 181 18.94 -16.43 -1.59
CA LEU A 181 18.45 -15.75 -2.77
C LEU A 181 16.94 -15.48 -2.66
N PRO A 182 16.44 -14.42 -3.27
CA PRO A 182 15.01 -14.15 -3.30
C PRO A 182 14.24 -15.28 -3.99
N SER A 183 13.12 -15.67 -3.38
CA SER A 183 12.19 -16.57 -4.03
C SER A 183 11.77 -16.04 -5.39
N LYS A 184 11.61 -16.94 -6.38
CA LYS A 184 11.08 -16.59 -7.71
C LYS A 184 9.69 -15.96 -7.65
N ASN A 185 8.94 -16.24 -6.58
CA ASN A 185 7.59 -15.72 -6.35
C ASN A 185 7.58 -14.37 -5.66
N PHE A 186 8.70 -13.93 -5.08
CA PHE A 186 8.81 -12.63 -4.43
C PHE A 186 8.87 -11.50 -5.44
N SER A 187 8.12 -10.44 -5.20
CA SER A 187 8.05 -9.27 -6.07
C SER A 187 7.93 -7.98 -5.27
N LEU A 188 8.55 -6.93 -5.78
CA LEU A 188 8.47 -5.57 -5.25
C LEU A 188 7.69 -4.71 -6.22
N LEU A 189 6.61 -4.10 -5.73
CA LEU A 189 5.87 -3.08 -6.46
C LEU A 189 6.12 -1.73 -5.81
N MET A 190 6.53 -0.75 -6.60
CA MET A 190 6.65 0.63 -6.19
C MET A 190 5.42 1.41 -6.65
N LEU A 191 4.75 2.06 -5.71
CA LEU A 191 3.63 2.96 -5.96
C LEU A 191 4.12 4.39 -5.82
N ILE A 192 4.01 5.18 -6.88
CA ILE A 192 4.39 6.59 -6.90
C ILE A 192 3.11 7.43 -6.94
N PRO A 193 2.65 7.95 -5.81
CA PRO A 193 1.48 8.81 -5.75
C PRO A 193 1.70 10.08 -6.56
N ILE A 194 0.73 10.42 -7.42
CA ILE A 194 0.74 11.65 -8.23
C ILE A 194 -0.44 12.55 -7.90
N LYS A 195 -1.50 11.97 -7.32
CA LYS A 195 -2.69 12.69 -6.86
C LYS A 195 -3.19 12.05 -5.58
N VAL A 196 -3.40 12.86 -4.54
CA VAL A 196 -3.76 12.36 -3.21
C VAL A 196 -4.93 13.14 -2.65
N TRP A 197 -5.97 12.42 -2.24
CA TRP A 197 -7.04 12.93 -1.39
C TRP A 197 -6.73 12.57 0.05
N HIS A 198 -6.49 13.58 0.86
CA HIS A 198 -6.25 13.45 2.29
C HIS A 198 -7.48 13.93 3.05
N THR A 199 -8.07 13.09 3.87
CA THR A 199 -9.23 13.40 4.68
C THR A 199 -8.89 13.24 6.15
N ILE A 200 -9.14 14.27 6.94
CA ILE A 200 -8.98 14.27 8.41
C ILE A 200 -10.38 14.27 9.01
N PHE A 201 -10.74 13.18 9.69
CA PHE A 201 -12.03 13.04 10.36
C PHE A 201 -12.00 13.73 11.73
N PRO A 202 -13.07 14.42 12.12
CA PRO A 202 -13.13 15.04 13.43
C PRO A 202 -13.12 13.98 14.54
N MET A 203 -12.57 14.32 15.70
CA MET A 203 -12.68 13.48 16.89
C MET A 203 -14.15 13.25 17.22
N PRO A 204 -14.59 12.01 17.55
CA PRO A 204 -15.91 11.78 18.08
C PRO A 204 -16.02 12.58 19.37
N GLN A 205 -17.09 13.30 19.55
CA GLN A 205 -17.38 13.86 20.85
C GLN A 205 -17.69 12.68 21.76
N VAL A 206 -16.79 12.38 22.70
CA VAL A 206 -17.05 11.37 23.72
C VAL A 206 -18.19 11.91 24.57
N ILE A 207 -19.35 11.26 24.47
CA ILE A 207 -20.52 11.53 25.30
C ILE A 207 -20.23 10.89 26.67
N ALA A 208 -19.40 11.55 27.46
CA ALA A 208 -19.22 11.17 28.85
C ALA A 208 -20.44 11.71 29.63
N HIS A 209 -21.31 10.80 30.06
CA HIS A 209 -22.48 11.02 30.91
C HIS A 209 -23.61 11.87 30.31
N ILE A 210 -24.63 11.17 29.82
CA ILE A 210 -25.89 11.77 29.33
C ILE A 210 -26.72 12.22 30.53
N ASN A 211 -26.62 13.48 30.90
CA ASN A 211 -27.68 14.14 31.65
C ASN A 211 -28.69 14.73 30.68
N LYS A 212 -29.98 14.46 30.89
CA LYS A 212 -31.09 14.87 30.01
C LYS A 212 -31.06 16.32 29.50
N LYS A 213 -30.48 17.25 30.28
CA LYS A 213 -30.31 18.67 29.89
C LYS A 213 -29.20 18.93 28.88
N LYS A 214 -28.33 17.93 28.61
CA LYS A 214 -27.23 18.08 27.61
C LYS A 214 -27.58 17.51 26.24
N PHE A 215 -28.74 16.93 26.04
CA PHE A 215 -29.14 16.35 24.76
C PHE A 215 -29.19 17.42 23.64
N GLU A 216 -29.63 18.62 23.94
CA GLU A 216 -29.65 19.73 22.97
C GLU A 216 -28.25 20.21 22.56
N SER A 217 -27.24 20.01 23.39
CA SER A 217 -25.85 20.33 23.02
C SER A 217 -25.22 19.27 22.11
N LEU A 218 -25.79 18.09 22.02
CA LEU A 218 -25.35 16.99 21.13
C LEU A 218 -25.81 17.20 19.68
N LEU A 219 -26.78 18.07 19.46
CA LEU A 219 -27.23 18.48 18.13
C LEU A 219 -26.36 19.57 17.51
N LYS A 220 -25.21 19.93 18.13
CA LYS A 220 -24.22 20.77 17.44
C LYS A 220 -23.81 20.06 16.16
N PRO A 221 -23.82 20.78 15.03
CA PRO A 221 -23.46 20.20 13.75
C PRO A 221 -22.10 19.51 13.88
N HIS A 222 -22.05 18.22 13.54
CA HIS A 222 -20.80 17.47 13.55
C HIS A 222 -19.80 18.25 12.71
N LYS A 223 -18.61 18.51 13.26
CA LYS A 223 -17.53 19.14 12.49
C LYS A 223 -17.32 18.30 11.23
N MET A 224 -17.46 18.93 10.08
CA MET A 224 -17.22 18.26 8.80
C MET A 224 -15.76 17.81 8.71
N PRO A 225 -15.49 16.68 8.07
CA PRO A 225 -14.12 16.28 7.80
C PRO A 225 -13.40 17.33 6.97
N LYS A 226 -12.14 17.60 7.33
CA LYS A 226 -11.27 18.43 6.49
C LYS A 226 -10.76 17.55 5.35
N LYS A 227 -10.90 18.04 4.12
CA LYS A 227 -10.46 17.35 2.92
C LYS A 227 -9.44 18.21 2.19
N PHE A 228 -8.38 17.57 1.75
CA PHE A 228 -7.32 18.20 0.96
C PHE A 228 -7.12 17.41 -0.32
N LEU A 229 -6.91 18.11 -1.42
CA LEU A 229 -6.48 17.54 -2.67
C LEU A 229 -5.04 17.99 -2.91
N MET A 230 -4.13 17.04 -3.01
CA MET A 230 -2.74 17.26 -3.33
C MET A 230 -2.46 16.68 -4.72
N ASN A 231 -1.93 17.49 -5.62
CA ASN A 231 -1.54 17.08 -6.96
C ASN A 231 -0.06 17.40 -7.15
N TYR A 232 0.68 16.43 -7.71
CA TYR A 232 2.05 16.67 -8.15
C TYR A 232 2.04 17.30 -9.55
N ASP A 233 2.62 18.48 -9.65
CA ASP A 233 2.86 19.19 -10.90
C ASP A 233 4.23 18.76 -11.46
N LYS A 234 4.20 17.97 -12.54
CA LYS A 234 5.42 17.43 -13.13
C LYS A 234 6.30 18.51 -13.77
N GLU A 235 5.70 19.57 -14.32
CA GLU A 235 6.43 20.64 -15.00
C GLU A 235 7.18 21.51 -14.00
N LYS A 236 6.55 21.82 -12.88
CA LYS A 236 7.15 22.60 -11.79
C LYS A 236 7.94 21.76 -10.80
N ASN A 237 7.82 20.43 -10.89
CA ASN A 237 8.42 19.47 -9.95
C ASN A 237 8.02 19.80 -8.49
N GLU A 238 6.72 20.06 -8.23
CA GLU A 238 6.23 20.43 -6.90
C GLU A 238 4.84 19.87 -6.59
N TRP A 239 4.52 19.79 -5.29
CA TRP A 239 3.19 19.43 -4.82
C TRP A 239 2.33 20.68 -4.57
N ASN A 240 1.15 20.71 -5.17
CA ASN A 240 0.12 21.70 -4.90
C ASN A 240 -0.96 21.10 -4.01
N SER A 241 -1.35 21.81 -2.95
CA SER A 241 -2.39 21.36 -2.02
C SER A 241 -3.53 22.40 -1.94
N VAL A 242 -4.75 21.90 -2.08
CA VAL A 242 -5.97 22.73 -1.97
C VAL A 242 -6.90 22.08 -0.94
N GLN A 243 -7.38 22.89 0.02
CA GLN A 243 -8.43 22.44 0.92
C GLN A 243 -9.78 22.48 0.19
N LEU A 244 -10.49 21.35 0.25
CA LEU A 244 -11.84 21.21 -0.30
C LEU A 244 -12.88 21.53 0.80
N ASN A 245 -13.89 22.27 0.45
CA ASN A 245 -15.00 22.61 1.35
C ASN A 245 -16.00 21.46 1.51
#